data_a741da72410804768073aafc80e3f463
#
_entry.id   a741da72410804768073aafc80e3f463
#
_cell.length_a   1.000
_cell.length_b   1.000
_cell.length_c   1.000
_cell.angle_alpha   90.00
_cell.angle_beta   90.00
_cell.angle_gamma   90.00
#
_symmetry.space_group_name_H-M   'P 1'
#
loop_
_entity.id
_entity.type
_entity.pdbx_description
1 polymer ?
#
loop_
_entity_poly.entity_id
_entity_poly.type
_entity_poly.pdbx_seq_one_letter_code
_entity_poly.pdbx_strand_id
1 'polypeptide(L)'
;DAEGVFAIRSSEDLKHFKDYLHDKKKLIIIGGGILGLEAANSISHLGIEITIVETCDYLLPKQLDKDLSLKLEKSLNDMGMNTLTCRFSEEILVKDGRVCGLKLKDGEEIEADAIMIQAGIRANIELAQNSGLATDRGILVGENLQIEGEDIYAAGDVAQIGGFSIGLWTASMEMGKIAGANMAGANKLYEKPKPFSTLMLGNV
;
A
#
# COMPACT_ATOMS: atom_id res chain seq x y z
N ASP A 1 12.96 1.37 17.32
CA ASP A 1 13.35 1.46 15.90
C ASP A 1 14.43 0.41 15.65
N ALA A 2 14.19 -0.52 14.74
CA ALA A 2 15.14 -1.56 14.37
C ALA A 2 15.68 -1.27 12.96
N GLU A 3 16.98 -1.45 12.75
CA GLU A 3 17.61 -1.38 11.45
C GLU A 3 17.12 -2.54 10.58
N GLY A 4 16.74 -2.27 9.32
CA GLY A 4 16.23 -3.29 8.39
C GLY A 4 14.71 -3.34 8.25
N VAL A 5 13.95 -2.42 8.90
CA VAL A 5 12.52 -2.26 8.68
C VAL A 5 12.26 -1.05 7.78
N PHE A 6 11.50 -1.25 6.70
CA PHE A 6 11.24 -0.22 5.70
C PHE A 6 9.75 -0.06 5.40
N ALA A 7 9.34 1.20 5.24
CA ALA A 7 8.08 1.59 4.63
C ALA A 7 8.39 2.68 3.59
N ILE A 8 8.29 2.36 2.31
CA ILE A 8 8.71 3.27 1.23
C ILE A 8 7.59 4.25 0.93
N ARG A 9 7.86 5.55 1.13
CA ARG A 9 6.93 6.65 0.87
C ARG A 9 7.56 7.76 0.03
N SER A 10 8.89 7.84 0.00
CA SER A 10 9.65 8.86 -0.71
C SER A 10 10.76 8.23 -1.56
N SER A 11 11.35 9.04 -2.43
CA SER A 11 12.55 8.64 -3.19
C SER A 11 13.77 8.42 -2.29
N GLU A 12 13.82 9.09 -1.14
CA GLU A 12 14.89 8.94 -0.14
C GLU A 12 14.77 7.59 0.58
N ASP A 13 13.54 7.20 0.98
CA ASP A 13 13.28 5.86 1.55
C ASP A 13 13.70 4.76 0.57
N LEU A 14 13.36 4.93 -0.72
CA LEU A 14 13.74 3.97 -1.76
C LEU A 14 15.26 3.87 -1.91
N LYS A 15 15.97 4.99 -1.86
CA LYS A 15 17.44 5.00 -1.95
C LYS A 15 18.03 4.26 -0.74
N HIS A 16 17.59 4.62 0.46
CA HIS A 16 18.05 3.98 1.70
C HIS A 16 17.76 2.47 1.69
N PHE A 17 16.58 2.06 1.25
CA PHE A 17 16.22 0.64 1.11
C PHE A 17 17.15 -0.09 0.14
N LYS A 18 17.42 0.48 -1.04
CA LYS A 18 18.34 -0.11 -2.02
C LYS A 18 19.76 -0.24 -1.49
N ASP A 19 20.26 0.82 -0.85
CA ASP A 19 21.60 0.82 -0.26
C ASP A 19 21.72 -0.25 0.83
N TYR A 20 20.67 -0.41 1.65
CA TYR A 20 20.63 -1.43 2.69
C TYR A 20 20.63 -2.86 2.14
N LEU A 21 19.93 -3.11 1.04
CA LEU A 21 19.80 -4.45 0.46
C LEU A 21 21.08 -4.98 -0.21
N HIS A 22 22.08 -4.15 -0.43
CA HIS A 22 23.26 -4.50 -1.24
C HIS A 22 23.98 -5.78 -0.79
N ASP A 23 24.02 -6.08 0.50
CA ASP A 23 24.69 -7.24 1.11
C ASP A 23 23.73 -8.22 1.79
N LYS A 24 22.42 -8.06 1.59
CA LYS A 24 21.37 -8.87 2.21
C LYS A 24 20.98 -10.05 1.31
N LYS A 25 20.50 -11.12 1.95
CA LYS A 25 20.12 -12.36 1.26
C LYS A 25 18.64 -12.68 1.37
N LYS A 26 17.96 -12.22 2.42
CA LYS A 26 16.58 -12.56 2.70
C LYS A 26 15.75 -11.30 2.96
N LEU A 27 14.69 -11.11 2.18
CA LEU A 27 13.73 -10.03 2.35
C LEU A 27 12.33 -10.59 2.56
N ILE A 28 11.65 -10.10 3.57
CA ILE A 28 10.21 -10.31 3.72
C ILE A 28 9.47 -9.05 3.29
N ILE A 29 8.42 -9.20 2.47
CA ILE A 29 7.47 -8.16 2.12
C ILE A 29 6.15 -8.47 2.79
N ILE A 30 5.71 -7.63 3.72
CA ILE A 30 4.42 -7.75 4.39
C ILE A 30 3.37 -7.01 3.57
N GLY A 31 2.50 -7.77 2.90
CA GLY A 31 1.42 -7.30 2.03
C GLY A 31 1.57 -7.75 0.58
N GLY A 32 0.68 -8.64 0.13
CA GLY A 32 0.59 -9.17 -1.23
C GLY A 32 -0.31 -8.32 -2.15
N GLY A 33 -0.40 -7.01 -1.90
CA GLY A 33 -1.05 -6.03 -2.77
C GLY A 33 -0.18 -5.62 -3.97
N ILE A 34 -0.73 -4.79 -4.88
CA ILE A 34 -0.05 -4.35 -6.11
C ILE A 34 1.37 -3.83 -5.82
N LEU A 35 1.51 -2.88 -4.89
CA LEU A 35 2.80 -2.26 -4.58
C LEU A 35 3.81 -3.25 -3.98
N GLY A 36 3.36 -4.20 -3.16
CA GLY A 36 4.23 -5.24 -2.60
C GLY A 36 4.76 -6.17 -3.68
N LEU A 37 3.91 -6.59 -4.61
CA LEU A 37 4.27 -7.45 -5.73
C LEU A 37 5.18 -6.75 -6.74
N GLU A 38 4.92 -5.48 -7.08
CA GLU A 38 5.77 -4.68 -7.96
C GLU A 38 7.14 -4.42 -7.34
N ALA A 39 7.19 -4.16 -6.03
CA ALA A 39 8.46 -4.03 -5.32
C ALA A 39 9.25 -5.35 -5.35
N ALA A 40 8.60 -6.49 -5.05
CA ALA A 40 9.22 -7.81 -5.14
C ALA A 40 9.80 -8.06 -6.54
N ASN A 41 9.01 -7.81 -7.59
CA ASN A 41 9.47 -7.94 -8.97
C ASN A 41 10.65 -7.03 -9.29
N SER A 42 10.60 -5.77 -8.84
CA SER A 42 11.64 -4.77 -9.13
C SER A 42 13.01 -5.13 -8.54
N ILE A 43 13.05 -5.94 -7.48
CA ILE A 43 14.29 -6.35 -6.79
C ILE A 43 14.64 -7.82 -6.99
N SER A 44 13.82 -8.62 -7.67
CA SER A 44 14.03 -10.06 -7.91
C SER A 44 15.37 -10.34 -8.60
N HIS A 45 15.84 -9.42 -9.44
CA HIS A 45 17.12 -9.54 -10.17
C HIS A 45 18.35 -9.37 -9.26
N LEU A 46 18.19 -8.95 -7.99
CA LEU A 46 19.32 -8.76 -7.06
C LEU A 46 19.82 -10.06 -6.42
N GLY A 47 19.19 -11.20 -6.70
CA GLY A 47 19.57 -12.49 -6.13
C GLY A 47 19.22 -12.64 -4.63
N ILE A 48 18.27 -11.85 -4.15
CA ILE A 48 17.75 -11.88 -2.79
C ILE A 48 16.56 -12.86 -2.75
N GLU A 49 16.53 -13.73 -1.77
CA GLU A 49 15.36 -14.58 -1.47
C GLU A 49 14.22 -13.71 -0.96
N ILE A 50 13.11 -13.67 -1.70
CA ILE A 50 11.96 -12.82 -1.38
C ILE A 50 10.81 -13.69 -0.88
N THR A 51 10.29 -13.38 0.31
CA THR A 51 9.07 -13.98 0.85
C THR A 51 8.00 -12.91 1.01
N ILE A 52 6.84 -13.11 0.38
CA ILE A 52 5.68 -12.23 0.46
C ILE A 52 4.69 -12.84 1.46
N VAL A 53 4.36 -12.10 2.50
CA VAL A 53 3.41 -12.51 3.55
C VAL A 53 2.12 -11.73 3.38
N GLU A 54 1.00 -12.44 3.13
CA GLU A 54 -0.32 -11.85 2.91
C GLU A 54 -1.33 -12.44 3.91
N THR A 55 -2.13 -11.57 4.52
CA THR A 55 -3.17 -11.96 5.49
C THR A 55 -4.42 -12.56 4.84
N CYS A 56 -4.74 -12.14 3.61
CA CYS A 56 -5.85 -12.70 2.86
C CYS A 56 -5.53 -14.12 2.38
N ASP A 57 -6.56 -14.87 2.05
CA ASP A 57 -6.45 -16.27 1.59
C ASP A 57 -5.92 -16.40 0.16
N TYR A 58 -5.76 -15.28 -0.56
CA TYR A 58 -5.12 -15.20 -1.87
C TYR A 58 -4.61 -13.78 -2.16
N LEU A 59 -3.71 -13.63 -3.14
CA LEU A 59 -3.12 -12.35 -3.53
C LEU A 59 -4.11 -11.46 -4.27
N LEU A 60 -4.01 -10.15 -4.10
CA LEU A 60 -4.82 -9.14 -4.79
C LEU A 60 -6.34 -9.35 -4.70
N PRO A 61 -6.92 -9.60 -3.52
CA PRO A 61 -8.33 -9.97 -3.38
C PRO A 61 -9.33 -8.89 -3.81
N LYS A 62 -8.85 -7.65 -4.00
CA LYS A 62 -9.67 -6.54 -4.51
C LYS A 62 -9.67 -6.44 -6.02
N GLN A 63 -8.73 -7.08 -6.70
CA GLN A 63 -8.50 -6.99 -8.15
C GLN A 63 -8.75 -8.30 -8.88
N LEU A 64 -8.47 -9.44 -8.25
CA LEU A 64 -8.54 -10.76 -8.84
C LEU A 64 -9.54 -11.64 -8.09
N ASP A 65 -10.13 -12.59 -8.81
CA ASP A 65 -10.74 -13.76 -8.19
C ASP A 65 -9.67 -14.77 -7.75
N LYS A 66 -10.12 -15.81 -7.05
CA LYS A 66 -9.22 -16.83 -6.49
C LYS A 66 -8.45 -17.60 -7.57
N ASP A 67 -9.09 -17.92 -8.69
CA ASP A 67 -8.47 -18.74 -9.75
C ASP A 67 -7.36 -17.96 -10.46
N LEU A 68 -7.58 -16.69 -10.74
CA LEU A 68 -6.56 -15.80 -11.32
C LEU A 68 -5.44 -15.52 -10.31
N SER A 69 -5.76 -15.36 -9.04
CA SER A 69 -4.74 -15.19 -7.99
C SER A 69 -3.84 -16.41 -7.84
N LEU A 70 -4.37 -17.62 -7.89
CA LEU A 70 -3.57 -18.86 -7.86
C LEU A 70 -2.62 -18.96 -9.06
N LYS A 71 -3.04 -18.50 -10.25
CA LYS A 71 -2.15 -18.43 -11.43
C LYS A 71 -1.04 -17.40 -11.23
N LEU A 72 -1.36 -16.24 -10.65
CA LEU A 72 -0.39 -15.23 -10.30
C LEU A 72 0.63 -15.75 -9.28
N GLU A 73 0.16 -16.40 -8.22
CA GLU A 73 1.02 -17.01 -7.19
C GLU A 73 1.99 -18.03 -7.79
N LYS A 74 1.48 -18.89 -8.69
CA LYS A 74 2.35 -19.81 -9.44
C LYS A 74 3.40 -19.07 -10.25
N SER A 75 3.04 -18.01 -10.97
CA SER A 75 4.01 -17.22 -11.74
C SER A 75 5.08 -16.58 -10.87
N LEU A 76 4.71 -16.06 -9.68
CA LEU A 76 5.67 -15.50 -8.73
C LEU A 76 6.63 -16.57 -8.19
N ASN A 77 6.11 -17.77 -7.88
CA ASN A 77 6.93 -18.90 -7.44
C ASN A 77 7.88 -19.38 -8.55
N ASP A 78 7.41 -19.44 -9.81
CA ASP A 78 8.25 -19.76 -10.97
C ASP A 78 9.37 -18.69 -11.20
N MET A 79 9.17 -17.46 -10.74
CA MET A 79 10.16 -16.39 -10.71
C MET A 79 11.09 -16.45 -9.48
N GLY A 80 10.94 -17.44 -8.60
CA GLY A 80 11.78 -17.64 -7.40
C GLY A 80 11.32 -16.84 -6.18
N MET A 81 10.12 -16.27 -6.17
CA MET A 81 9.55 -15.59 -5.01
C MET A 81 8.67 -16.56 -4.22
N ASN A 82 8.81 -16.56 -2.90
CA ASN A 82 7.96 -17.35 -2.02
C ASN A 82 6.73 -16.54 -1.60
N THR A 83 5.54 -17.12 -1.69
CA THR A 83 4.28 -16.48 -1.30
C THR A 83 3.62 -17.25 -0.17
N LEU A 84 3.27 -16.57 0.91
CA LEU A 84 2.61 -17.10 2.09
C LEU A 84 1.29 -16.37 2.30
N THR A 85 0.20 -16.95 1.82
CA THR A 85 -1.16 -16.42 1.98
C THR A 85 -1.83 -16.96 3.25
N CYS A 86 -2.88 -16.30 3.73
CA CYS A 86 -3.56 -16.62 5.00
C CYS A 86 -2.59 -16.62 6.20
N ARG A 87 -1.56 -15.74 6.18
CA ARG A 87 -0.53 -15.64 7.22
C ARG A 87 -0.54 -14.26 7.86
N PHE A 88 -0.59 -14.26 9.16
CA PHE A 88 -0.68 -13.02 9.95
C PHE A 88 0.65 -12.74 10.64
N SER A 89 1.26 -11.61 10.31
CA SER A 89 2.44 -11.11 11.01
C SER A 89 2.08 -10.76 12.46
N GLU A 90 2.88 -11.21 13.42
CA GLU A 90 2.71 -10.92 14.84
C GLU A 90 3.79 -9.96 15.34
N GLU A 91 5.06 -10.30 15.11
CA GLU A 91 6.20 -9.57 15.67
C GLU A 91 7.38 -9.59 14.70
N ILE A 92 8.06 -8.45 14.56
CA ILE A 92 9.35 -8.36 13.88
C ILE A 92 10.44 -8.76 14.86
N LEU A 93 11.16 -9.82 14.54
CA LEU A 93 12.25 -10.30 15.38
C LEU A 93 13.50 -9.45 15.17
N VAL A 94 14.08 -9.01 16.30
CA VAL A 94 15.23 -8.10 16.31
C VAL A 94 16.32 -8.67 17.19
N LYS A 95 17.55 -8.70 16.68
CA LYS A 95 18.74 -9.06 17.43
C LYS A 95 19.81 -8.00 17.23
N ASP A 96 20.41 -7.54 18.30
CA ASP A 96 21.46 -6.49 18.29
C ASP A 96 21.04 -5.22 17.54
N GLY A 97 19.76 -4.81 17.63
CA GLY A 97 19.20 -3.64 16.98
C GLY A 97 18.84 -3.82 15.50
N ARG A 98 19.02 -5.02 14.92
CA ARG A 98 18.77 -5.34 13.52
C ARG A 98 17.68 -6.39 13.36
N VAL A 99 16.93 -6.30 12.28
CA VAL A 99 15.98 -7.33 11.88
C VAL A 99 16.69 -8.66 11.69
N CYS A 100 16.12 -9.73 12.25
CA CYS A 100 16.58 -11.10 12.04
C CYS A 100 15.44 -12.05 11.60
N GLY A 101 14.20 -11.58 11.54
CA GLY A 101 13.07 -12.38 11.09
C GLY A 101 11.71 -11.77 11.38
N LEU A 102 10.70 -12.54 11.05
CA LEU A 102 9.28 -12.25 11.29
C LEU A 102 8.64 -13.44 11.99
N LYS A 103 7.96 -13.21 13.11
CA LYS A 103 7.12 -14.19 13.76
C LYS A 103 5.67 -14.06 13.28
N LEU A 104 5.07 -15.16 12.92
CA LEU A 104 3.67 -15.26 12.54
C LEU A 104 2.79 -15.64 13.72
N LYS A 105 1.50 -15.35 13.65
CA LYS A 105 0.54 -15.64 14.74
C LYS A 105 0.37 -17.12 15.07
N ASP A 106 0.69 -18.01 14.12
CA ASP A 106 0.69 -19.45 14.34
C ASP A 106 1.96 -19.98 15.03
N GLY A 107 2.91 -19.09 15.34
CA GLY A 107 4.17 -19.37 16.01
C GLY A 107 5.33 -19.68 15.07
N GLU A 108 5.11 -19.75 13.74
CA GLU A 108 6.18 -19.91 12.77
C GLU A 108 7.08 -18.67 12.76
N GLU A 109 8.39 -18.86 12.70
CA GLU A 109 9.38 -17.80 12.56
C GLU A 109 10.08 -17.92 11.21
N ILE A 110 10.13 -16.81 10.47
CA ILE A 110 10.76 -16.74 9.15
C ILE A 110 11.96 -15.81 9.27
N GLU A 111 13.15 -16.32 8.93
CA GLU A 111 14.38 -15.52 8.93
C GLU A 111 14.35 -14.43 7.85
N ALA A 112 14.85 -13.25 8.17
CA ALA A 112 15.01 -12.15 7.23
C ALA A 112 16.13 -11.21 7.66
N ASP A 113 16.84 -10.66 6.67
CA ASP A 113 17.81 -9.57 6.86
C ASP A 113 17.13 -8.19 6.76
N ALA A 114 16.00 -8.13 6.05
CA ALA A 114 15.19 -6.93 5.89
C ALA A 114 13.69 -7.25 5.83
N ILE A 115 12.87 -6.31 6.26
CA ILE A 115 11.40 -6.37 6.15
C ILE A 115 10.89 -5.09 5.51
N MET A 116 10.12 -5.21 4.43
CA MET A 116 9.39 -4.12 3.82
C MET A 116 7.90 -4.23 4.14
N ILE A 117 7.31 -3.17 4.68
CA ILE A 117 5.90 -3.12 5.05
C ILE A 117 5.11 -2.41 3.96
N GLN A 118 4.20 -3.14 3.29
CA GLN A 118 3.29 -2.67 2.25
C GLN A 118 1.83 -3.02 2.58
N ALA A 119 1.45 -2.83 3.83
CA ALA A 119 0.13 -3.19 4.38
C ALA A 119 -0.97 -2.15 4.08
N GLY A 120 -0.84 -1.39 3.00
CA GLY A 120 -1.79 -0.37 2.56
C GLY A 120 -1.52 1.02 3.16
N ILE A 121 -2.46 1.93 2.90
CA ILE A 121 -2.39 3.34 3.33
C ILE A 121 -3.59 3.70 4.21
N ARG A 122 -3.41 4.72 5.03
CA ARG A 122 -4.50 5.38 5.76
C ARG A 122 -4.40 6.89 5.51
N ALA A 123 -5.56 7.51 5.32
CA ALA A 123 -5.63 8.96 5.19
C ALA A 123 -5.20 9.63 6.51
N ASN A 124 -4.41 10.70 6.41
CA ASN A 124 -4.07 11.52 7.56
C ASN A 124 -5.19 12.53 7.79
N ILE A 125 -6.11 12.20 8.70
CA ILE A 125 -7.33 12.99 8.99
C ILE A 125 -7.23 13.78 10.31
N GLU A 126 -6.10 13.71 10.99
CA GLU A 126 -5.91 14.29 12.33
C GLU A 126 -6.24 15.79 12.38
N LEU A 127 -5.78 16.56 11.39
CA LEU A 127 -6.08 17.99 11.30
C LEU A 127 -7.58 18.25 11.23
N ALA A 128 -8.29 17.49 10.39
CA ALA A 128 -9.74 17.63 10.23
C ALA A 128 -10.49 17.25 11.50
N GLN A 129 -10.09 16.14 12.14
CA GLN A 129 -10.66 15.71 13.43
C GLN A 129 -10.46 16.75 14.52
N ASN A 130 -9.27 17.29 14.67
CA ASN A 130 -8.96 18.32 15.65
C ASN A 130 -9.69 19.64 15.38
N SER A 131 -10.12 19.86 14.12
CA SER A 131 -10.94 21.01 13.73
C SER A 131 -12.45 20.75 13.82
N GLY A 132 -12.87 19.60 14.32
CA GLY A 132 -14.29 19.24 14.47
C GLY A 132 -15.01 18.90 13.17
N LEU A 133 -14.27 18.66 12.06
CA LEU A 133 -14.86 18.32 10.78
C LEU A 133 -15.26 16.84 10.72
N ALA A 134 -16.25 16.54 9.89
CA ALA A 134 -16.77 15.18 9.73
C ALA A 134 -15.74 14.26 9.05
N THR A 135 -15.37 13.18 9.72
CA THR A 135 -14.39 12.19 9.25
C THR A 135 -14.85 10.77 9.55
N ASP A 136 -14.37 9.81 8.74
CA ASP A 136 -14.43 8.37 8.98
C ASP A 136 -13.04 7.78 8.62
N ARG A 137 -12.89 7.10 7.50
CA ARG A 137 -11.59 6.67 6.96
C ARG A 137 -10.88 7.78 6.19
N GLY A 138 -11.60 8.82 5.80
CA GLY A 138 -11.17 10.05 5.17
C GLY A 138 -11.99 11.22 5.68
N ILE A 139 -11.76 12.41 5.14
CA ILE A 139 -12.58 13.60 5.36
C ILE A 139 -13.84 13.43 4.52
N LEU A 140 -15.02 13.49 5.15
CA LEU A 140 -16.29 13.30 4.47
C LEU A 140 -16.63 14.52 3.62
N VAL A 141 -16.76 14.32 2.31
CA VAL A 141 -17.13 15.37 1.33
C VAL A 141 -18.24 14.89 0.42
N GLY A 142 -18.99 15.85 -0.11
CA GLY A 142 -19.96 15.63 -1.19
C GLY A 142 -19.26 15.38 -2.53
N GLU A 143 -20.05 15.12 -3.58
CA GLU A 143 -19.55 14.98 -4.95
C GLU A 143 -18.92 16.27 -5.49
N ASN A 144 -19.24 17.43 -4.92
CA ASN A 144 -18.60 18.71 -5.19
C ASN A 144 -17.26 18.90 -4.45
N LEU A 145 -16.82 17.88 -3.67
CA LEU A 145 -15.60 17.87 -2.85
C LEU A 145 -15.58 18.85 -1.68
N GLN A 146 -16.73 19.38 -1.33
CA GLN A 146 -16.97 20.29 -0.20
C GLN A 146 -17.46 19.51 1.02
N ILE A 147 -17.03 19.89 2.20
CA ILE A 147 -17.56 19.39 3.46
C ILE A 147 -18.95 19.99 3.66
N GLU A 148 -19.93 19.19 4.01
CA GLU A 148 -21.31 19.65 4.19
C GLU A 148 -21.40 20.73 5.26
N GLY A 149 -22.00 21.87 4.90
CA GLY A 149 -22.18 23.01 5.80
C GLY A 149 -20.95 23.89 6.03
N GLU A 150 -19.83 23.62 5.35
CA GLU A 150 -18.57 24.35 5.53
C GLU A 150 -18.03 24.88 4.20
N ASP A 151 -17.33 26.00 4.23
CA ASP A 151 -16.59 26.54 3.07
C ASP A 151 -15.19 25.87 2.95
N ILE A 152 -15.13 24.57 3.23
CA ILE A 152 -13.91 23.77 3.24
C ILE A 152 -14.02 22.64 2.22
N TYR A 153 -12.93 22.40 1.52
CA TYR A 153 -12.84 21.37 0.49
C TYR A 153 -11.74 20.36 0.85
N ALA A 154 -11.95 19.09 0.49
CA ALA A 154 -10.91 18.08 0.57
C ALA A 154 -10.83 17.30 -0.75
N ALA A 155 -9.59 16.98 -1.18
CA ALA A 155 -9.33 16.30 -2.43
C ALA A 155 -8.17 15.31 -2.30
N GLY A 156 -8.15 14.27 -3.13
CA GLY A 156 -7.14 13.22 -3.13
C GLY A 156 -7.38 12.14 -2.09
N ASP A 157 -6.30 11.48 -1.66
CA ASP A 157 -6.36 10.30 -0.79
C ASP A 157 -6.99 10.57 0.58
N VAL A 158 -7.00 11.82 1.01
CA VAL A 158 -7.63 12.24 2.27
C VAL A 158 -9.16 12.36 2.16
N ALA A 159 -9.69 12.58 0.97
CA ALA A 159 -11.13 12.76 0.75
C ALA A 159 -11.88 11.42 0.69
N GLN A 160 -13.05 11.39 1.32
CA GLN A 160 -13.97 10.26 1.28
C GLN A 160 -15.32 10.68 0.73
N ILE A 161 -15.70 10.11 -0.42
CA ILE A 161 -16.95 10.39 -1.12
C ILE A 161 -17.82 9.13 -1.09
N GLY A 162 -19.04 9.22 -0.53
CA GLY A 162 -19.99 8.10 -0.52
C GLY A 162 -19.40 6.79 0.08
N GLY A 163 -18.57 6.91 1.13
CA GLY A 163 -17.94 5.78 1.82
C GLY A 163 -16.63 5.26 1.17
N PHE A 164 -16.13 5.90 0.11
CA PHE A 164 -14.93 5.44 -0.60
C PHE A 164 -13.84 6.51 -0.61
N SER A 165 -12.60 6.07 -0.36
CA SER A 165 -11.35 6.79 -0.71
C SER A 165 -10.65 6.01 -1.81
N ILE A 166 -10.13 6.69 -2.84
CA ILE A 166 -9.71 6.00 -4.08
C ILE A 166 -8.23 5.62 -4.06
N GLY A 167 -7.36 6.48 -3.51
CA GLY A 167 -5.92 6.18 -3.40
C GLY A 167 -5.19 6.05 -4.75
N LEU A 168 -5.61 6.83 -5.76
CA LEU A 168 -5.00 6.83 -7.09
C LEU A 168 -4.56 8.26 -7.48
N TRP A 169 -3.34 8.39 -7.99
CA TRP A 169 -2.79 9.67 -8.43
C TRP A 169 -3.69 10.42 -9.42
N THR A 170 -4.20 9.72 -10.44
CA THR A 170 -5.08 10.31 -11.45
C THR A 170 -6.39 10.82 -10.87
N ALA A 171 -6.98 10.07 -9.93
CA ALA A 171 -8.18 10.47 -9.21
C ALA A 171 -7.92 11.70 -8.33
N SER A 172 -6.80 11.71 -7.60
CA SER A 172 -6.40 12.84 -6.75
C SER A 172 -6.20 14.11 -7.55
N MET A 173 -5.60 14.02 -8.74
CA MET A 173 -5.43 15.14 -9.67
C MET A 173 -6.77 15.71 -10.16
N GLU A 174 -7.71 14.85 -10.51
CA GLU A 174 -9.04 15.27 -10.96
C GLU A 174 -9.86 15.89 -9.82
N MET A 175 -9.83 15.28 -8.64
CA MET A 175 -10.43 15.86 -7.44
C MET A 175 -9.87 17.26 -7.14
N GLY A 176 -8.55 17.42 -7.21
CA GLY A 176 -7.92 18.73 -6.98
C GLY A 176 -8.38 19.82 -7.96
N LYS A 177 -8.54 19.47 -9.25
CA LYS A 177 -9.07 20.39 -10.27
C LYS A 177 -10.53 20.79 -10.00
N ILE A 178 -11.35 19.82 -9.59
CA ILE A 178 -12.77 20.06 -9.30
C ILE A 178 -12.91 20.89 -8.02
N ALA A 179 -12.22 20.54 -6.95
CA ALA A 179 -12.23 21.30 -5.71
C ALA A 179 -11.78 22.75 -5.95
N GLY A 180 -10.65 22.95 -6.64
CA GLY A 180 -10.15 24.29 -6.96
C GLY A 180 -11.11 25.11 -7.84
N ALA A 181 -11.78 24.49 -8.80
CA ALA A 181 -12.80 25.17 -9.60
C ALA A 181 -14.02 25.58 -8.76
N ASN A 182 -14.47 24.71 -7.84
CA ASN A 182 -15.60 24.97 -6.97
C ASN A 182 -15.28 26.07 -5.93
N MET A 183 -14.06 26.08 -5.40
CA MET A 183 -13.56 27.17 -4.56
C MET A 183 -13.59 28.54 -5.29
N ALA A 184 -13.46 28.53 -6.62
CA ALA A 184 -13.55 29.72 -7.48
C ALA A 184 -15.00 30.02 -7.94
N GLY A 185 -16.00 29.36 -7.38
CA GLY A 185 -17.41 29.60 -7.69
C GLY A 185 -18.00 28.74 -8.81
N ALA A 186 -17.30 27.72 -9.30
CA ALA A 186 -17.90 26.74 -10.21
C ALA A 186 -18.84 25.79 -9.43
N ASN A 187 -19.61 25.00 -10.17
CA ASN A 187 -20.47 23.96 -9.59
C ASN A 187 -20.22 22.65 -10.34
N LYS A 188 -19.02 22.08 -10.15
CA LYS A 188 -18.61 20.82 -10.76
C LYS A 188 -18.78 19.67 -9.79
N LEU A 189 -19.17 18.51 -10.32
CA LEU A 189 -19.30 17.28 -9.56
C LEU A 189 -18.17 16.32 -9.98
N TYR A 190 -17.65 15.59 -9.01
CA TYR A 190 -16.69 14.52 -9.23
C TYR A 190 -17.43 13.26 -9.62
N GLU A 191 -17.22 12.82 -10.85
CA GLU A 191 -17.69 11.52 -11.30
C GLU A 191 -16.64 10.46 -10.94
N LYS A 192 -17.04 9.50 -10.12
CA LYS A 192 -16.16 8.42 -9.68
C LYS A 192 -15.68 7.63 -10.92
N PRO A 193 -14.38 7.64 -11.23
CA PRO A 193 -13.86 6.87 -12.34
C PRO A 193 -13.99 5.37 -12.04
N LYS A 194 -14.11 4.54 -13.08
CA LYS A 194 -13.91 3.11 -12.92
C LYS A 194 -12.43 2.90 -12.58
N PRO A 195 -12.10 2.44 -11.37
CA PRO A 195 -10.71 2.24 -11.02
C PRO A 195 -10.12 1.13 -11.89
N PHE A 196 -8.98 1.40 -12.48
CA PHE A 196 -8.16 0.37 -13.10
C PHE A 196 -6.72 0.52 -12.58
N SER A 197 -6.02 -0.57 -12.46
CA SER A 197 -4.60 -0.59 -12.13
C SER A 197 -3.92 -1.63 -13.01
N THR A 198 -2.69 -1.35 -13.38
CA THR A 198 -1.84 -2.27 -14.13
C THR A 198 -0.82 -2.82 -13.15
N LEU A 199 -0.72 -4.14 -13.07
CA LEU A 199 0.32 -4.81 -12.32
C LEU A 199 1.50 -5.06 -13.25
N MET A 200 2.66 -4.54 -12.90
CA MET A 200 3.89 -4.70 -13.69
C MET A 200 4.77 -5.82 -13.09
N LEU A 201 4.62 -7.02 -13.63
CA LEU A 201 5.39 -8.19 -13.23
C LEU A 201 6.12 -8.76 -14.45
N GLY A 202 7.37 -8.38 -14.68
CA GLY A 202 8.20 -8.95 -15.73
C GLY A 202 7.49 -9.04 -17.08
N ASN A 203 7.52 -10.24 -17.68
CA ASN A 203 6.84 -10.58 -18.93
C ASN A 203 5.55 -11.43 -18.71
N VAL A 204 4.93 -11.32 -17.56
CA VAL A 204 3.67 -12.02 -17.23
C VAL A 204 2.49 -11.22 -17.71
#